data_16f322c0cf925d7a2aea2c93070abe94
#
_entry.id   16f322c0cf925d7a2aea2c93070abe94
#
_cell.length_a   1.000
_cell.length_b   1.000
_cell.length_c   1.000
_cell.angle_alpha   90.00
_cell.angle_beta   90.00
_cell.angle_gamma   90.00
#
_symmetry.space_group_name_H-M   'P 1'
#
loop_
_entity.id
_entity.type
_entity.pdbx_description
1 polymer ?
#
loop_
_entity_poly.entity_id
_entity_poly.type
_entity_poly.pdbx_seq_one_letter_code
_entity_poly.pdbx_strand_id
1 'polypeptide(L)'
;MIFRLILVLSILLLSGCGISNPFDDNIPYKTRFDDGLSFFEEAKYVKASQQFNIIVERASHTDLGDDALFFLAESYFLNKDYELALIEFEKLVSRMGFSPYIEKSRWRICETLMLLSPNFYHDQDSSKKAISQIQEFLDDYPG
;
A
#
# COMPACT_ATOMS: atom_id res chain seq x y z
N MET A 1 52.82 -17.72 -5.51
CA MET A 1 51.74 -17.25 -6.42
C MET A 1 50.34 -17.54 -5.87
N ILE A 2 50.06 -18.71 -5.35
CA ILE A 2 48.76 -19.14 -4.83
C ILE A 2 48.26 -18.30 -3.64
N PHE A 3 49.15 -17.91 -2.72
CA PHE A 3 48.81 -17.09 -1.55
C PHE A 3 48.32 -15.68 -1.88
N ARG A 4 48.83 -15.09 -2.98
CA ARG A 4 48.35 -13.77 -3.47
C ARG A 4 46.97 -13.86 -4.13
N LEU A 5 46.63 -14.98 -4.74
CA LEU A 5 45.33 -15.21 -5.39
C LEU A 5 44.23 -15.39 -4.36
N ILE A 6 44.53 -16.07 -3.24
CA ILE A 6 43.58 -16.28 -2.13
C ILE A 6 43.30 -14.96 -1.42
N LEU A 7 44.28 -14.07 -1.26
CA LEU A 7 44.11 -12.76 -0.62
C LEU A 7 43.19 -11.82 -1.46
N VAL A 8 43.32 -11.85 -2.79
CA VAL A 8 42.46 -11.06 -3.70
C VAL A 8 41.05 -11.60 -3.73
N LEU A 9 40.85 -12.91 -3.64
CA LEU A 9 39.54 -13.53 -3.64
C LEU A 9 38.76 -13.26 -2.32
N SER A 10 39.46 -13.12 -1.19
CA SER A 10 38.84 -12.81 0.11
C SER A 10 38.36 -11.36 0.22
N ILE A 11 38.97 -10.42 -0.54
CA ILE A 11 38.54 -9.00 -0.55
C ILE A 11 37.27 -8.80 -1.37
N LEU A 12 37.00 -9.65 -2.37
CA LEU A 12 35.79 -9.58 -3.19
C LEU A 12 34.49 -10.06 -2.49
N LEU A 13 34.63 -10.76 -1.36
CA LEU A 13 33.49 -11.25 -0.56
C LEU A 13 32.99 -10.25 0.50
N LEU A 14 33.69 -9.11 0.66
CA LEU A 14 33.31 -8.04 1.61
C LEU A 14 32.52 -6.91 0.99
N SER A 15 32.09 -7.04 -0.28
CA SER A 15 31.05 -6.18 -0.85
C SER A 15 29.70 -6.58 -0.23
N GLY A 16 29.55 -6.32 1.08
CA GLY A 16 28.29 -6.45 1.77
C GLY A 16 27.28 -5.55 1.06
N CYS A 17 26.31 -6.14 0.38
CA CYS A 17 25.08 -5.45 0.08
C CYS A 17 24.61 -4.81 1.38
N GLY A 18 24.65 -3.49 1.46
CA GLY A 18 24.05 -2.75 2.55
C GLY A 18 22.56 -3.06 2.53
N ILE A 19 22.16 -4.02 3.37
CA ILE A 19 20.73 -4.23 3.67
C ILE A 19 20.34 -2.99 4.45
N SER A 20 19.80 -1.98 3.75
CA SER A 20 19.18 -0.84 4.41
C SER A 20 18.05 -1.41 5.28
N ASN A 21 18.14 -1.20 6.59
CA ASN A 21 17.08 -1.59 7.51
C ASN A 21 15.83 -0.78 7.14
N PRO A 22 14.73 -1.40 6.69
CA PRO A 22 13.52 -0.66 6.32
C PRO A 22 12.91 0.12 7.50
N PHE A 23 13.32 -0.20 8.73
CA PHE A 23 12.89 0.44 9.97
C PHE A 23 13.87 1.48 10.52
N ASP A 24 14.83 1.98 9.70
CA ASP A 24 15.74 3.06 10.14
C ASP A 24 14.93 4.36 10.36
N ASP A 25 14.76 4.75 11.62
CA ASP A 25 14.01 5.95 12.03
C ASP A 25 14.64 7.27 11.55
N ASN A 26 15.87 7.25 11.04
CA ASN A 26 16.57 8.42 10.54
C ASN A 26 16.21 8.78 9.08
N ILE A 27 15.48 7.91 8.36
CA ILE A 27 15.09 8.20 6.98
C ILE A 27 13.91 9.19 6.98
N PRO A 28 14.02 10.37 6.32
CA PRO A 28 12.91 11.32 6.22
C PRO A 28 11.67 10.70 5.56
N TYR A 29 10.48 11.06 6.02
CA TYR A 29 9.21 10.53 5.47
C TYR A 29 9.04 10.80 3.98
N LYS A 30 9.54 11.96 3.50
CA LYS A 30 9.54 12.26 2.06
C LYS A 30 10.38 11.25 1.26
N THR A 31 11.56 10.89 1.75
CA THR A 31 12.40 9.87 1.10
C THR A 31 11.71 8.50 1.10
N ARG A 32 11.07 8.12 2.24
CA ARG A 32 10.28 6.89 2.30
C ARG A 32 9.13 6.87 1.31
N PHE A 33 8.46 8.00 1.15
CA PHE A 33 7.37 8.14 0.20
C PHE A 33 7.87 7.95 -1.23
N ASP A 34 8.98 8.58 -1.60
CA ASP A 34 9.58 8.47 -2.92
C ASP A 34 10.07 7.03 -3.20
N ASP A 35 10.69 6.38 -2.21
CA ASP A 35 11.07 4.95 -2.29
C ASP A 35 9.83 4.06 -2.45
N GLY A 36 8.77 4.35 -1.71
CA GLY A 36 7.48 3.65 -1.81
C GLY A 36 6.88 3.76 -3.20
N LEU A 37 6.87 4.96 -3.79
CA LEU A 37 6.40 5.18 -5.16
C LEU A 37 7.26 4.42 -6.18
N SER A 38 8.59 4.43 -6.03
CA SER A 38 9.48 3.68 -6.91
C SER A 38 9.18 2.18 -6.85
N PHE A 39 9.00 1.60 -5.66
CA PHE A 39 8.60 0.20 -5.52
C PHE A 39 7.21 -0.08 -6.10
N PHE A 40 6.28 0.86 -5.95
CA PHE A 40 4.93 0.74 -6.49
C PHE A 40 4.94 0.70 -8.03
N GLU A 41 5.69 1.59 -8.67
CA GLU A 41 5.87 1.65 -10.13
C GLU A 41 6.55 0.39 -10.68
N GLU A 42 7.46 -0.21 -9.90
CA GLU A 42 8.12 -1.47 -10.24
C GLU A 42 7.25 -2.71 -9.93
N ALA A 43 5.97 -2.52 -9.55
CA ALA A 43 5.05 -3.57 -9.13
C ALA A 43 5.54 -4.41 -7.91
N LYS A 44 6.44 -3.85 -7.11
CA LYS A 44 6.94 -4.44 -5.86
C LYS A 44 6.05 -4.04 -4.67
N TYR A 45 4.76 -4.36 -4.76
CA TYR A 45 3.72 -3.85 -3.87
C TYR A 45 3.94 -4.13 -2.39
N VAL A 46 4.51 -5.28 -2.02
CA VAL A 46 4.87 -5.59 -0.64
C VAL A 46 5.91 -4.62 -0.09
N LYS A 47 6.92 -4.23 -0.89
CA LYS A 47 7.93 -3.25 -0.46
C LYS A 47 7.35 -1.85 -0.41
N ALA A 48 6.50 -1.50 -1.36
CA ALA A 48 5.78 -0.23 -1.38
C ALA A 48 4.92 -0.07 -0.13
N SER A 49 4.08 -1.06 0.19
CA SER A 49 3.22 -1.03 1.39
C SER A 49 4.01 -0.87 2.68
N GLN A 50 5.19 -1.48 2.81
CA GLN A 50 6.05 -1.31 3.98
C GLN A 50 6.52 0.15 4.17
N GLN A 51 6.89 0.85 3.09
CA GLN A 51 7.30 2.25 3.17
C GLN A 51 6.12 3.17 3.51
N PHE A 52 4.99 3.00 2.83
CA PHE A 52 3.80 3.80 3.09
C PHE A 52 3.21 3.56 4.48
N ASN A 53 3.22 2.31 4.97
CA ASN A 53 2.72 1.99 6.31
C ASN A 53 3.47 2.74 7.41
N ILE A 54 4.80 2.88 7.31
CA ILE A 54 5.60 3.64 8.28
C ILE A 54 5.14 5.10 8.32
N ILE A 55 4.81 5.71 7.18
CA ILE A 55 4.31 7.09 7.11
C ILE A 55 2.92 7.17 7.73
N VAL A 56 2.02 6.25 7.38
CA VAL A 56 0.65 6.19 7.92
C VAL A 56 0.64 6.03 9.44
N GLU A 57 1.53 5.22 10.00
CA GLU A 57 1.62 5.00 11.45
C GLU A 57 2.22 6.20 12.21
N ARG A 58 3.23 6.85 11.64
CA ARG A 58 4.05 7.83 12.37
C ARG A 58 3.85 9.27 11.94
N ALA A 59 3.35 9.51 10.75
CA ALA A 59 3.26 10.83 10.11
C ALA A 59 1.94 11.09 9.38
N SER A 60 0.85 10.41 9.76
CA SER A 60 -0.47 10.56 9.14
C SER A 60 -1.06 11.97 9.20
N HIS A 61 -0.56 12.81 10.10
CA HIS A 61 -0.96 14.22 10.29
C HIS A 61 -0.18 15.21 9.42
N THR A 62 0.75 14.72 8.61
CA THR A 62 1.54 15.54 7.67
C THR A 62 0.87 15.62 6.30
N ASP A 63 1.38 16.49 5.44
CA ASP A 63 0.91 16.65 4.05
C ASP A 63 1.05 15.36 3.20
N LEU A 64 1.84 14.39 3.67
CA LEU A 64 1.99 13.09 3.02
C LEU A 64 1.02 12.02 3.56
N GLY A 65 0.21 12.36 4.56
CA GLY A 65 -0.59 11.37 5.30
C GLY A 65 -1.65 10.70 4.44
N ASP A 66 -2.41 11.45 3.67
CA ASP A 66 -3.47 10.94 2.81
C ASP A 66 -2.91 10.29 1.53
N ASP A 67 -1.86 10.88 0.94
CA ASP A 67 -1.11 10.26 -0.16
C ASP A 67 -0.58 8.87 0.25
N ALA A 68 0.10 8.80 1.39
CA ALA A 68 0.67 7.54 1.88
C ALA A 68 -0.42 6.49 2.19
N LEU A 69 -1.53 6.91 2.78
CA LEU A 69 -2.65 6.02 3.07
C LEU A 69 -3.31 5.49 1.79
N PHE A 70 -3.48 6.35 0.79
CA PHE A 70 -4.01 5.94 -0.51
C PHE A 70 -3.09 4.93 -1.20
N PHE A 71 -1.79 5.21 -1.29
CA PHE A 71 -0.84 4.30 -1.94
C PHE A 71 -0.59 3.02 -1.14
N LEU A 72 -0.74 3.05 0.20
CA LEU A 72 -0.76 1.85 1.03
C LEU A 72 -1.93 0.93 0.63
N ALA A 73 -3.13 1.49 0.56
CA ALA A 73 -4.34 0.76 0.18
C ALA A 73 -4.24 0.22 -1.27
N GLU A 74 -3.78 1.03 -2.23
CA GLU A 74 -3.54 0.59 -3.62
C GLU A 74 -2.47 -0.52 -3.68
N SER A 75 -1.42 -0.46 -2.85
CA SER A 75 -0.40 -1.51 -2.79
C SER A 75 -0.99 -2.84 -2.34
N TYR A 76 -1.83 -2.83 -1.31
CA TYR A 76 -2.55 -4.04 -0.87
C TYR A 76 -3.51 -4.54 -1.95
N PHE A 77 -4.28 -3.64 -2.59
CA PHE A 77 -5.21 -4.03 -3.65
C PHE A 77 -4.50 -4.72 -4.82
N LEU A 78 -3.41 -4.14 -5.30
CA LEU A 78 -2.63 -4.69 -6.43
C LEU A 78 -1.84 -5.95 -6.05
N ASN A 79 -1.52 -6.11 -4.75
CA ASN A 79 -0.95 -7.35 -4.22
C ASN A 79 -2.02 -8.44 -3.97
N LYS A 80 -3.31 -8.12 -4.17
CA LYS A 80 -4.48 -8.99 -3.92
C LYS A 80 -4.76 -9.28 -2.44
N ASP A 81 -4.21 -8.47 -1.54
CA ASP A 81 -4.52 -8.47 -0.11
C ASP A 81 -5.78 -7.63 0.12
N TYR A 82 -6.92 -8.10 -0.42
CA TYR A 82 -8.16 -7.33 -0.54
C TYR A 82 -8.76 -6.90 0.80
N GLU A 83 -8.66 -7.73 1.84
CA GLU A 83 -9.13 -7.40 3.19
C GLU A 83 -8.36 -6.21 3.77
N LEU A 84 -7.03 -6.19 3.60
CA LEU A 84 -6.19 -5.06 4.05
C LEU A 84 -6.46 -3.81 3.22
N ALA A 85 -6.61 -3.96 1.91
CA ALA A 85 -6.96 -2.85 1.02
C ALA A 85 -8.28 -2.19 1.43
N LEU A 86 -9.31 -2.99 1.70
CA LEU A 86 -10.63 -2.50 2.15
C LEU A 86 -10.52 -1.66 3.42
N ILE A 87 -9.79 -2.17 4.42
CA ILE A 87 -9.57 -1.47 5.70
C ILE A 87 -8.93 -0.09 5.49
N GLU A 88 -7.87 -0.02 4.68
CA GLU A 88 -7.13 1.23 4.49
C GLU A 88 -7.91 2.23 3.60
N PHE A 89 -8.66 1.77 2.58
CA PHE A 89 -9.56 2.65 1.82
C PHE A 89 -10.72 3.18 2.69
N GLU A 90 -11.38 2.34 3.49
CA GLU A 90 -12.44 2.77 4.42
C GLU A 90 -11.88 3.78 5.46
N LYS A 91 -10.65 3.59 5.94
CA LYS A 91 -9.95 4.50 6.84
C LYS A 91 -9.70 5.86 6.18
N LEU A 92 -9.26 5.89 4.91
CA LEU A 92 -9.07 7.14 4.16
C LEU A 92 -10.40 7.89 4.03
N VAL A 93 -11.45 7.23 3.53
CA VAL A 93 -12.78 7.84 3.34
C VAL A 93 -13.35 8.38 4.65
N SER A 94 -13.19 7.66 5.77
CA SER A 94 -13.77 8.05 7.06
C SER A 94 -12.98 9.14 7.79
N ARG A 95 -11.67 9.22 7.62
CA ARG A 95 -10.80 10.10 8.42
C ARG A 95 -10.27 11.30 7.65
N MET A 96 -10.19 11.23 6.32
CA MET A 96 -9.53 12.23 5.47
C MET A 96 -10.50 12.82 4.45
N GLY A 97 -11.66 13.32 4.91
CA GLY A 97 -12.78 13.79 4.07
C GLY A 97 -12.47 14.88 3.04
N PHE A 98 -11.29 15.53 3.12
CA PHE A 98 -10.83 16.53 2.14
C PHE A 98 -9.72 15.98 1.22
N SER A 99 -9.36 14.71 1.32
CA SER A 99 -8.37 14.10 0.46
C SER A 99 -8.85 14.06 -1.00
N PRO A 100 -7.98 14.36 -1.97
CA PRO A 100 -8.31 14.24 -3.40
C PRO A 100 -8.58 12.79 -3.83
N TYR A 101 -8.27 11.83 -2.98
CA TYR A 101 -8.44 10.39 -3.25
C TYR A 101 -9.80 9.82 -2.79
N ILE A 102 -10.71 10.63 -2.22
CA ILE A 102 -11.98 10.14 -1.68
C ILE A 102 -12.80 9.38 -2.73
N GLU A 103 -13.06 10.00 -3.88
CA GLU A 103 -13.85 9.38 -4.95
C GLU A 103 -13.21 8.06 -5.41
N LYS A 104 -11.90 8.08 -5.71
CA LYS A 104 -11.18 6.90 -6.15
C LYS A 104 -11.15 5.81 -5.09
N SER A 105 -11.02 6.17 -3.81
CA SER A 105 -11.05 5.21 -2.71
C SER A 105 -12.43 4.57 -2.54
N ARG A 106 -13.52 5.33 -2.68
CA ARG A 106 -14.90 4.79 -2.67
C ARG A 106 -15.13 3.82 -3.84
N TRP A 107 -14.65 4.15 -5.03
CA TRP A 107 -14.67 3.22 -6.15
C TRP A 107 -13.91 1.93 -5.83
N ARG A 108 -12.69 2.04 -5.28
CA ARG A 108 -11.88 0.88 -4.88
C ARG A 108 -12.52 0.03 -3.79
N ILE A 109 -13.25 0.64 -2.85
CA ILE A 109 -14.06 -0.09 -1.86
C ILE A 109 -15.10 -0.97 -2.57
N CYS A 110 -15.83 -0.42 -3.56
CA CYS A 110 -16.80 -1.19 -4.34
C CYS A 110 -16.14 -2.37 -5.07
N GLU A 111 -15.04 -2.13 -5.77
CA GLU A 111 -14.29 -3.20 -6.46
C GLU A 111 -13.80 -4.27 -5.49
N THR A 112 -13.24 -3.85 -4.35
CA THR A 112 -12.69 -4.76 -3.35
C THR A 112 -13.78 -5.63 -2.74
N LEU A 113 -14.94 -5.05 -2.41
CA LEU A 113 -16.09 -5.80 -1.88
C LEU A 113 -16.63 -6.80 -2.90
N MET A 114 -16.64 -6.46 -4.20
CA MET A 114 -17.02 -7.43 -5.25
C MET A 114 -16.03 -8.60 -5.31
N LEU A 115 -14.71 -8.33 -5.19
CA LEU A 115 -13.68 -9.36 -5.20
C LEU A 115 -13.70 -10.26 -3.95
N LEU A 116 -14.10 -9.71 -2.81
CA LEU A 116 -14.27 -10.43 -1.54
C LEU A 116 -15.61 -11.17 -1.44
N SER A 117 -16.57 -10.86 -2.32
CA SER A 117 -17.88 -11.50 -2.27
C SER A 117 -17.78 -12.98 -2.62
N PRO A 118 -18.24 -13.89 -1.73
CA PRO A 118 -18.19 -15.32 -1.99
C PRO A 118 -19.15 -15.71 -3.12
N ASN A 119 -18.91 -16.85 -3.74
CA ASN A 119 -19.85 -17.45 -4.69
C ASN A 119 -21.23 -17.62 -4.05
N PHE A 120 -22.30 -17.54 -4.87
CA PHE A 120 -23.71 -17.45 -4.46
C PHE A 120 -24.23 -18.57 -3.51
N TYR A 121 -23.46 -19.61 -3.24
CA TYR A 121 -23.79 -20.65 -2.28
C TYR A 121 -23.40 -20.33 -0.83
N HIS A 122 -22.70 -19.23 -0.58
CA HIS A 122 -22.22 -18.86 0.75
C HIS A 122 -22.99 -17.66 1.30
N ASP A 123 -22.64 -17.17 2.48
CA ASP A 123 -23.27 -16.05 3.13
C ASP A 123 -23.31 -14.80 2.20
N GLN A 124 -24.53 -14.30 1.95
CA GLN A 124 -24.76 -13.19 1.02
C GLN A 124 -24.62 -11.81 1.67
N ASP A 125 -24.24 -11.71 2.95
CA ASP A 125 -24.18 -10.42 3.63
C ASP A 125 -23.06 -9.54 3.05
N SER A 126 -21.91 -10.14 2.68
CA SER A 126 -20.83 -9.43 1.96
C SER A 126 -21.30 -8.90 0.59
N SER A 127 -22.08 -9.69 -0.14
CA SER A 127 -22.64 -9.27 -1.44
C SER A 127 -23.66 -8.15 -1.29
N LYS A 128 -24.50 -8.16 -0.25
CA LYS A 128 -25.44 -7.09 0.05
C LYS A 128 -24.70 -5.79 0.41
N LYS A 129 -23.63 -5.88 1.23
CA LYS A 129 -22.78 -4.74 1.56
C LYS A 129 -22.14 -4.15 0.30
N ALA A 130 -21.63 -4.97 -0.61
CA ALA A 130 -21.08 -4.52 -1.89
C ALA A 130 -22.13 -3.76 -2.72
N ILE A 131 -23.32 -4.32 -2.89
CA ILE A 131 -24.41 -3.69 -3.65
C ILE A 131 -24.80 -2.34 -3.03
N SER A 132 -24.95 -2.26 -1.70
CA SER A 132 -25.28 -1.01 -1.01
C SER A 132 -24.22 0.07 -1.22
N GLN A 133 -22.93 -0.29 -1.14
CA GLN A 133 -21.83 0.66 -1.37
C GLN A 133 -21.75 1.14 -2.82
N ILE A 134 -22.05 0.25 -3.79
CA ILE A 134 -22.12 0.62 -5.21
C ILE A 134 -23.28 1.59 -5.46
N GLN A 135 -24.46 1.32 -4.90
CA GLN A 135 -25.61 2.22 -5.03
C GLN A 135 -25.32 3.60 -4.44
N GLU A 136 -24.77 3.66 -3.23
CA GLU A 136 -24.37 4.91 -2.59
C GLU A 136 -23.32 5.68 -3.43
N PHE A 137 -22.34 4.97 -3.99
CA PHE A 137 -21.35 5.59 -4.88
C PHE A 137 -21.99 6.20 -6.12
N LEU A 138 -22.91 5.49 -6.79
CA LEU A 138 -23.59 5.96 -7.99
C LEU A 138 -24.54 7.14 -7.70
N ASP A 139 -25.15 7.19 -6.51
CA ASP A 139 -25.97 8.31 -6.07
C ASP A 139 -25.15 9.57 -5.82
N ASP A 140 -23.94 9.43 -5.27
CA ASP A 140 -23.04 10.55 -4.97
C ASP A 140 -22.25 11.04 -6.20
N TYR A 141 -22.01 10.15 -7.17
CA TYR A 141 -21.23 10.44 -8.40
C TYR A 141 -22.01 9.99 -9.64
N PRO A 142 -23.05 10.73 -10.06
CA PRO A 142 -23.98 10.32 -11.11
C PRO A 142 -23.43 10.40 -12.55
N GLY A 143 -22.13 10.69 -12.76
CA GLY A 143 -21.49 10.73 -14.08
C GLY A 143 -21.66 12.04 -14.82
#